data_63d8c30de0ea2e59aef32d4772e5176c
#
_entry.id   63d8c30de0ea2e59aef32d4772e5176c
#
_cell.length_a   1.000
_cell.length_b   1.000
_cell.length_c   1.000
_cell.angle_alpha   90.00
_cell.angle_beta   90.00
_cell.angle_gamma   90.00
#
_symmetry.space_group_name_H-M   'P 1'
#
loop_
_entity.id
_entity.type
_entity.pdbx_description
1 polymer ?
#
loop_
_entity_poly.entity_id
_entity_poly.type
_entity_poly.pdbx_seq_one_letter_code
_entity_poly.pdbx_strand_id
1 'polypeptide(L)'
;MLHHGLYEQVINNALNSELAEIPEARKAVAPIDKAEASKVLAQYLADVVQKGLDNVLDNGGDISAQIALTNRIVDLIQNTTKEADFAALGVDRRAEQLLALLRETDPRLAVGKTAADIERPETSIAQSSLFTGAVHEPQMFTELKKEIVSAHRIDMLVSFIKWSGLRLIMDELREFTQNGGELRIITTSYMGATDIKAIEELRQLPNTQIKVSYNTKTTRLHAKAYIFYRETGFTTAYVGSSNLSNAALTSGLEWNTKVTKRDLPETIDKIAATFEYYW
;
A
#
# COMPACT_ATOMS: atom_id res chain seq x y z
N MET A 1 -6.22 23.68 -25.93
CA MET A 1 -7.71 23.54 -26.08
C MET A 1 -8.16 22.41 -25.18
N LEU A 2 -9.13 22.68 -24.29
CA LEU A 2 -9.68 21.70 -23.38
C LEU A 2 -10.53 20.66 -24.12
N HIS A 3 -10.39 19.40 -23.73
CA HIS A 3 -11.26 18.33 -24.23
C HIS A 3 -12.64 18.43 -23.58
N HIS A 4 -13.67 17.92 -24.25
CA HIS A 4 -15.01 17.86 -23.68
C HIS A 4 -15.15 16.63 -22.77
N GLY A 5 -15.71 16.81 -21.57
CA GLY A 5 -15.89 15.71 -20.65
C GLY A 5 -16.08 16.16 -19.20
N LEU A 6 -15.97 15.19 -18.28
CA LEU A 6 -16.00 15.45 -16.84
C LEU A 6 -14.61 15.81 -16.34
N TYR A 7 -14.55 16.78 -15.45
CA TYR A 7 -13.35 17.25 -14.78
C TYR A 7 -13.56 17.28 -13.26
N GLU A 8 -12.51 16.96 -12.52
CA GLU A 8 -12.40 17.17 -11.09
C GLU A 8 -11.00 17.74 -10.83
N GLN A 9 -10.84 19.03 -11.07
CA GLN A 9 -9.53 19.67 -11.14
C GLN A 9 -9.57 21.07 -10.52
N VAL A 10 -8.53 21.41 -9.75
CA VAL A 10 -8.33 22.78 -9.24
C VAL A 10 -8.11 23.73 -10.41
N ILE A 11 -8.87 24.81 -10.44
CA ILE A 11 -8.72 25.86 -11.46
C ILE A 11 -7.53 26.75 -11.09
N ASN A 12 -6.43 26.57 -11.80
CA ASN A 12 -5.25 27.44 -11.75
C ASN A 12 -5.37 28.60 -12.76
N ASN A 13 -4.41 29.52 -12.74
CA ASN A 13 -4.44 30.71 -13.61
C ASN A 13 -4.50 30.36 -15.11
N ALA A 14 -3.78 29.33 -15.56
CA ALA A 14 -3.78 28.91 -16.95
C ALA A 14 -5.16 28.36 -17.37
N LEU A 15 -5.70 27.45 -16.57
CA LEU A 15 -7.03 26.87 -16.81
C LEU A 15 -8.13 27.95 -16.73
N ASN A 16 -8.02 28.90 -15.79
CA ASN A 16 -8.96 30.01 -15.69
C ASN A 16 -9.01 30.86 -16.96
N SER A 17 -7.85 31.12 -17.56
CA SER A 17 -7.75 31.85 -18.82
C SER A 17 -8.41 31.10 -19.99
N GLU A 18 -8.22 29.78 -20.10
CA GLU A 18 -8.90 28.98 -21.13
C GLU A 18 -10.42 28.90 -20.89
N LEU A 19 -10.86 28.81 -19.65
CA LEU A 19 -12.27 28.75 -19.28
C LEU A 19 -13.01 30.07 -19.53
N ALA A 20 -12.31 31.20 -19.51
CA ALA A 20 -12.90 32.51 -19.77
C ALA A 20 -13.52 32.63 -21.18
N GLU A 21 -12.99 31.90 -22.15
CA GLU A 21 -13.47 31.84 -23.53
C GLU A 21 -14.67 30.92 -23.74
N ILE A 22 -15.01 30.10 -22.71
CA ILE A 22 -16.09 29.12 -22.79
C ILE A 22 -17.38 29.71 -22.22
N PRO A 23 -18.51 29.69 -22.95
CA PRO A 23 -19.80 30.15 -22.45
C PRO A 23 -20.22 29.44 -21.16
N GLU A 24 -20.83 30.16 -20.23
CA GLU A 24 -21.28 29.64 -18.93
C GLU A 24 -22.18 28.40 -19.05
N ALA A 25 -23.06 28.38 -20.05
CA ALA A 25 -23.94 27.21 -20.29
C ALA A 25 -23.19 25.89 -20.67
N ARG A 26 -21.90 25.98 -20.95
CA ARG A 26 -21.07 24.84 -21.39
C ARG A 26 -20.05 24.39 -20.34
N LYS A 27 -19.93 25.07 -19.21
CA LYS A 27 -19.00 24.73 -18.13
C LYS A 27 -19.76 24.63 -16.80
N ALA A 28 -19.31 23.73 -15.95
CA ALA A 28 -19.77 23.61 -14.56
C ALA A 28 -18.58 23.88 -13.64
N VAL A 29 -18.68 24.91 -12.82
CA VAL A 29 -17.65 25.28 -11.85
C VAL A 29 -18.30 25.43 -10.49
N ALA A 30 -17.67 24.85 -9.47
CA ALA A 30 -18.10 24.95 -8.08
C ALA A 30 -16.91 25.34 -7.19
N PRO A 31 -17.16 26.03 -6.06
CA PRO A 31 -16.11 26.27 -5.08
C PRO A 31 -15.63 24.96 -4.48
N ILE A 32 -14.34 24.89 -4.12
CA ILE A 32 -13.80 23.74 -3.36
C ILE A 32 -14.49 23.70 -2.00
N ASP A 33 -14.99 22.52 -1.61
CA ASP A 33 -15.58 22.32 -0.30
C ASP A 33 -14.54 22.63 0.79
N LYS A 34 -14.94 23.43 1.79
CA LYS A 34 -14.05 23.87 2.87
C LYS A 34 -13.53 22.70 3.70
N ALA A 35 -14.32 21.61 3.88
CA ALA A 35 -13.90 20.43 4.63
C ALA A 35 -12.83 19.64 3.87
N GLU A 36 -12.85 19.65 2.54
CA GLU A 36 -11.91 18.92 1.69
C GLU A 36 -10.76 19.81 1.16
N ALA A 37 -10.83 21.11 1.38
CA ALA A 37 -9.92 22.07 0.75
C ALA A 37 -8.44 21.76 0.99
N SER A 38 -8.07 21.39 2.22
CA SER A 38 -6.68 21.05 2.56
C SER A 38 -6.19 19.85 1.77
N LYS A 39 -7.02 18.82 1.61
CA LYS A 39 -6.70 17.60 0.87
C LYS A 39 -6.57 17.87 -0.63
N VAL A 40 -7.56 18.56 -1.20
CA VAL A 40 -7.57 18.90 -2.63
C VAL A 40 -6.39 19.77 -3.01
N LEU A 41 -6.09 20.79 -2.20
CA LEU A 41 -4.95 21.70 -2.44
C LEU A 41 -3.61 21.01 -2.22
N ALA A 42 -3.49 20.10 -1.24
CA ALA A 42 -2.28 19.33 -1.03
C ALA A 42 -1.99 18.40 -2.21
N GLN A 43 -3.00 17.72 -2.76
CA GLN A 43 -2.85 16.89 -3.96
C GLN A 43 -2.42 17.71 -5.17
N TYR A 44 -3.07 18.85 -5.40
CA TYR A 44 -2.67 19.78 -6.46
C TYR A 44 -1.22 20.25 -6.31
N LEU A 45 -0.81 20.62 -5.08
CA LEU A 45 0.56 21.03 -4.80
C LEU A 45 1.57 19.91 -4.99
N ALA A 46 1.22 18.66 -4.69
CA ALA A 46 2.10 17.52 -4.94
C ALA A 46 2.47 17.42 -6.43
N ASP A 47 1.48 17.58 -7.33
CA ASP A 47 1.72 17.56 -8.78
C ASP A 47 2.61 18.72 -9.24
N VAL A 48 2.41 19.92 -8.65
CA VAL A 48 3.22 21.10 -8.95
C VAL A 48 4.66 20.92 -8.48
N VAL A 49 4.85 20.38 -7.28
CA VAL A 49 6.17 20.10 -6.69
C VAL A 49 6.88 19.04 -7.52
N GLN A 50 6.19 17.95 -7.89
CA GLN A 50 6.76 16.89 -8.75
C GLN A 50 7.29 17.49 -10.05
N LYS A 51 6.47 18.29 -10.76
CA LYS A 51 6.90 18.97 -11.99
C LYS A 51 8.11 19.89 -11.77
N GLY A 52 8.15 20.56 -10.62
CA GLY A 52 9.29 21.41 -10.26
C GLY A 52 10.58 20.62 -10.05
N LEU A 53 10.50 19.47 -9.36
CA LEU A 53 11.62 18.57 -9.12
C LEU A 53 12.11 17.92 -10.42
N ASP A 54 11.19 17.49 -11.29
CA ASP A 54 11.53 16.94 -12.61
C ASP A 54 12.23 18.01 -13.48
N ASN A 55 11.71 19.23 -13.48
CA ASN A 55 12.33 20.35 -14.24
C ASN A 55 13.76 20.67 -13.76
N VAL A 56 14.04 20.53 -12.46
CA VAL A 56 15.41 20.68 -11.93
C VAL A 56 16.35 19.65 -12.55
N LEU A 57 15.93 18.38 -12.68
CA LEU A 57 16.74 17.34 -13.33
C LEU A 57 16.89 17.58 -14.84
N ASP A 58 15.80 17.91 -15.54
CA ASP A 58 15.79 18.15 -16.99
C ASP A 58 16.73 19.31 -17.38
N ASN A 59 16.94 20.27 -16.48
CA ASN A 59 17.86 21.38 -16.68
C ASN A 59 19.28 21.10 -16.15
N GLY A 60 19.65 19.85 -15.92
CA GLY A 60 20.99 19.43 -15.52
C GLY A 60 21.31 19.59 -14.03
N GLY A 61 20.29 19.80 -13.18
CA GLY A 61 20.42 19.73 -11.73
C GLY A 61 20.59 18.29 -11.25
N ASP A 62 21.05 18.14 -10.04
CA ASP A 62 21.24 16.87 -9.34
C ASP A 62 20.28 16.72 -8.14
N ILE A 63 20.41 15.63 -7.41
CA ILE A 63 19.63 15.39 -6.20
C ILE A 63 19.81 16.48 -5.14
N SER A 64 20.99 17.09 -5.06
CA SER A 64 21.27 18.18 -4.12
C SER A 64 20.44 19.42 -4.46
N ALA A 65 20.26 19.72 -5.75
CA ALA A 65 19.42 20.80 -6.22
C ALA A 65 17.93 20.52 -5.96
N GLN A 66 17.48 19.28 -6.09
CA GLN A 66 16.12 18.87 -5.73
C GLN A 66 15.89 19.01 -4.21
N ILE A 67 16.84 18.58 -3.37
CA ILE A 67 16.76 18.75 -1.91
C ILE A 67 16.71 20.23 -1.54
N ALA A 68 17.53 21.06 -2.19
CA ALA A 68 17.51 22.49 -1.98
C ALA A 68 16.14 23.12 -2.29
N LEU A 69 15.51 22.70 -3.39
CA LEU A 69 14.11 23.11 -3.72
C LEU A 69 13.12 22.63 -2.66
N THR A 70 13.21 21.36 -2.26
CA THR A 70 12.34 20.77 -1.22
C THR A 70 12.46 21.55 0.09
N ASN A 71 13.68 21.82 0.55
CA ASN A 71 13.92 22.54 1.81
C ASN A 71 13.41 23.98 1.75
N ARG A 72 13.51 24.66 0.60
CA ARG A 72 12.92 25.99 0.42
C ARG A 72 11.38 25.97 0.54
N ILE A 73 10.72 24.91 0.09
CA ILE A 73 9.27 24.74 0.26
C ILE A 73 8.96 24.52 1.76
N VAL A 74 9.71 23.69 2.46
CA VAL A 74 9.58 23.49 3.91
C VAL A 74 9.75 24.81 4.66
N ASP A 75 10.78 25.58 4.34
CA ASP A 75 11.06 26.90 4.93
C ASP A 75 9.90 27.88 4.67
N LEU A 76 9.32 27.88 3.46
CA LEU A 76 8.17 28.72 3.13
C LEU A 76 6.95 28.37 3.99
N ILE A 77 6.66 27.07 4.16
CA ILE A 77 5.56 26.61 5.02
C ILE A 77 5.81 27.02 6.47
N GLN A 78 6.99 26.78 7.00
CA GLN A 78 7.38 27.18 8.37
C GLN A 78 7.18 28.69 8.57
N ASN A 79 7.74 29.52 7.69
CA ASN A 79 7.66 30.98 7.79
C ASN A 79 6.22 31.50 7.71
N THR A 80 5.35 30.79 6.98
CA THR A 80 3.94 31.16 6.79
C THR A 80 3.09 30.75 7.99
N THR A 81 3.26 29.52 8.47
CA THR A 81 2.46 28.96 9.58
C THR A 81 3.01 29.35 10.95
N LYS A 82 4.32 29.71 11.03
CA LYS A 82 5.07 30.00 12.28
C LYS A 82 5.15 28.82 13.25
N GLU A 83 4.89 27.62 12.78
CA GLU A 83 4.98 26.38 13.54
C GLU A 83 6.44 25.90 13.57
N ALA A 84 7.02 25.75 14.77
CA ALA A 84 8.43 25.40 14.94
C ALA A 84 8.76 23.99 14.43
N ASP A 85 7.80 23.07 14.49
CA ASP A 85 7.97 21.66 14.12
C ASP A 85 8.34 21.45 12.65
N PHE A 86 7.96 22.39 11.77
CA PHE A 86 8.31 22.32 10.35
C PHE A 86 9.80 22.45 10.09
N ALA A 87 10.57 23.14 10.96
CA ALA A 87 12.01 23.25 10.81
C ALA A 87 12.73 21.89 10.83
N ALA A 88 12.19 20.92 11.59
CA ALA A 88 12.73 19.58 11.68
C ALA A 88 12.41 18.69 10.46
N LEU A 89 11.54 19.14 9.55
CA LEU A 89 11.12 18.38 8.37
C LEU A 89 12.01 18.60 7.15
N GLY A 90 13.04 19.45 7.25
CA GLY A 90 14.03 19.64 6.19
C GLY A 90 14.77 18.33 5.88
N VAL A 91 14.96 18.04 4.60
CA VAL A 91 15.68 16.85 4.14
C VAL A 91 17.18 17.02 4.35
N ASP A 92 17.82 15.99 4.93
CA ASP A 92 19.28 15.99 5.14
C ASP A 92 20.03 15.95 3.79
N ARG A 93 21.20 16.61 3.75
CA ARG A 93 22.01 16.73 2.52
C ARG A 93 22.51 15.41 1.95
N ARG A 94 22.55 14.34 2.77
CA ARG A 94 22.97 13.00 2.33
C ARG A 94 21.97 12.31 1.43
N ALA A 95 20.74 12.82 1.32
CA ALA A 95 19.68 12.25 0.50
C ALA A 95 19.39 10.76 0.81
N GLU A 96 19.34 10.41 2.09
CA GLU A 96 19.18 9.02 2.56
C GLU A 96 17.72 8.74 2.96
N GLN A 97 17.32 7.48 2.85
CA GLN A 97 16.06 6.97 3.33
C GLN A 97 16.30 5.94 4.43
N LEU A 98 15.55 6.02 5.53
CA LEU A 98 15.52 4.96 6.53
C LEU A 98 14.70 3.78 5.97
N LEU A 99 15.36 2.66 5.75
CA LEU A 99 14.75 1.46 5.16
C LEU A 99 14.35 0.41 6.20
N ALA A 100 15.09 0.26 7.29
CA ALA A 100 14.82 -0.67 8.37
C ALA A 100 15.47 -0.21 9.67
N LEU A 101 14.84 -0.56 10.78
CA LEU A 101 15.38 -0.41 12.13
C LEU A 101 15.05 -1.66 12.92
N LEU A 102 16.06 -2.35 13.44
CA LEU A 102 15.90 -3.56 14.26
C LEU A 102 15.98 -3.20 15.75
N ARG A 103 15.26 -3.96 16.59
CA ARG A 103 15.45 -3.96 18.04
C ARG A 103 16.78 -4.65 18.37
N GLU A 104 17.43 -4.25 19.45
CA GLU A 104 18.70 -4.90 19.91
C GLU A 104 18.54 -6.42 20.13
N THR A 105 17.35 -6.85 20.53
CA THR A 105 16.99 -8.26 20.77
C THR A 105 16.49 -8.99 19.54
N ASP A 106 16.60 -8.40 18.35
CA ASP A 106 16.12 -9.06 17.12
C ASP A 106 16.94 -10.34 16.85
N PRO A 107 16.28 -11.50 16.71
CA PRO A 107 16.98 -12.78 16.49
C PRO A 107 17.90 -12.80 15.26
N ARG A 108 17.60 -11.97 14.26
CA ARG A 108 18.39 -11.88 13.03
C ARG A 108 19.81 -11.31 13.29
N LEU A 109 19.95 -10.44 14.30
CA LEU A 109 21.26 -9.93 14.71
C LEU A 109 22.14 -11.02 15.33
N ALA A 110 21.54 -12.01 16.01
CA ALA A 110 22.26 -13.12 16.64
C ALA A 110 22.95 -14.05 15.63
N VAL A 111 22.49 -14.10 14.39
CA VAL A 111 23.09 -14.86 13.29
C VAL A 111 24.02 -14.04 12.38
N GLY A 112 24.41 -12.85 12.84
CA GLY A 112 25.35 -11.98 12.13
C GLY A 112 24.75 -11.21 10.96
N LYS A 113 23.42 -11.18 10.82
CA LYS A 113 22.72 -10.30 9.88
C LYS A 113 22.61 -8.88 10.43
N THR A 114 22.56 -7.91 9.55
CA THR A 114 22.35 -6.50 9.86
C THR A 114 20.97 -6.04 9.40
N ALA A 115 20.57 -4.83 9.74
CA ALA A 115 19.32 -4.25 9.24
C ALA A 115 19.28 -4.11 7.70
N ALA A 116 20.44 -4.04 7.06
CA ALA A 116 20.55 -4.02 5.60
C ALA A 116 20.21 -5.36 4.93
N ASP A 117 20.34 -6.47 5.67
CA ASP A 117 20.08 -7.83 5.16
C ASP A 117 18.61 -8.25 5.29
N ILE A 118 17.73 -7.35 5.75
CA ILE A 118 16.30 -7.65 5.89
C ILE A 118 15.66 -7.77 4.51
N GLU A 119 15.00 -8.89 4.29
CA GLU A 119 14.17 -9.07 3.10
C GLU A 119 13.02 -8.07 3.09
N ARG A 120 12.87 -7.39 1.98
CA ARG A 120 11.84 -6.37 1.74
C ARG A 120 11.06 -6.72 0.48
N PRO A 121 9.76 -6.35 0.38
CA PRO A 121 9.04 -6.39 -0.89
C PRO A 121 9.83 -5.68 -2.01
N GLU A 122 9.76 -6.19 -3.22
CA GLU A 122 10.42 -5.56 -4.37
C GLU A 122 9.73 -4.26 -4.76
N THR A 123 8.41 -4.22 -4.57
CA THR A 123 7.63 -3.01 -4.74
C THR A 123 7.62 -2.16 -3.46
N SER A 124 7.50 -0.86 -3.61
CA SER A 124 7.49 0.08 -2.48
C SER A 124 6.43 -0.28 -1.44
N ILE A 125 6.75 -0.15 -0.15
CA ILE A 125 5.78 -0.22 0.96
C ILE A 125 5.16 1.14 1.28
N ALA A 126 5.55 2.18 0.54
CA ALA A 126 5.03 3.54 0.69
C ALA A 126 4.17 3.99 -0.50
N GLN A 127 4.27 3.32 -1.65
CA GLN A 127 3.54 3.65 -2.88
C GLN A 127 2.68 2.47 -3.31
N SER A 128 1.45 2.77 -3.70
CA SER A 128 0.51 1.79 -4.24
C SER A 128 0.91 1.37 -5.66
N SER A 129 0.58 0.14 -6.03
CA SER A 129 0.93 -0.42 -7.34
C SER A 129 -0.10 -1.46 -7.79
N LEU A 130 -0.10 -1.78 -9.09
CA LEU A 130 -0.93 -2.82 -9.68
C LEU A 130 -0.06 -3.99 -10.10
N PHE A 131 -0.47 -5.21 -9.76
CA PHE A 131 0.07 -6.47 -10.24
C PHE A 131 -0.89 -7.06 -11.26
N THR A 132 -0.39 -7.33 -12.46
CA THR A 132 -1.19 -7.89 -13.56
C THR A 132 -0.76 -9.30 -13.95
N GLY A 133 0.32 -9.81 -13.34
CA GLY A 133 0.96 -11.06 -13.71
C GLY A 133 1.84 -10.92 -14.97
N ALA A 134 2.21 -9.70 -15.35
CA ALA A 134 3.11 -9.47 -16.47
C ALA A 134 4.53 -10.00 -16.18
N VAL A 135 5.23 -10.46 -17.23
CA VAL A 135 6.52 -11.15 -17.10
C VAL A 135 7.62 -10.32 -16.42
N HIS A 136 7.52 -8.99 -16.51
CA HIS A 136 8.47 -8.06 -15.92
C HIS A 136 8.08 -7.61 -14.49
N GLU A 137 6.91 -8.03 -14.01
CA GLU A 137 6.46 -7.75 -12.64
C GLU A 137 6.95 -8.84 -11.68
N PRO A 138 7.19 -8.50 -10.39
CA PRO A 138 7.40 -9.51 -9.37
C PRO A 138 6.21 -10.46 -9.29
N GLN A 139 6.48 -11.74 -9.13
CA GLN A 139 5.39 -12.71 -8.93
C GLN A 139 4.73 -12.47 -7.56
N MET A 140 3.41 -12.59 -7.52
CA MET A 140 2.61 -12.34 -6.31
C MET A 140 3.11 -13.14 -5.11
N PHE A 141 3.47 -14.43 -5.27
CA PHE A 141 3.95 -15.23 -4.15
C PHE A 141 5.31 -14.75 -3.61
N THR A 142 6.20 -14.24 -4.48
CA THR A 142 7.49 -13.67 -4.07
C THR A 142 7.30 -12.40 -3.23
N GLU A 143 6.37 -11.55 -3.65
CA GLU A 143 6.01 -10.37 -2.87
C GLU A 143 5.37 -10.76 -1.53
N LEU A 144 4.41 -11.69 -1.53
CA LEU A 144 3.76 -12.15 -0.30
C LEU A 144 4.75 -12.70 0.72
N LYS A 145 5.77 -13.48 0.28
CA LYS A 145 6.83 -13.98 1.15
C LYS A 145 7.53 -12.84 1.89
N LYS A 146 7.94 -11.81 1.17
CA LYS A 146 8.65 -10.66 1.72
C LYS A 146 7.75 -9.77 2.58
N GLU A 147 6.47 -9.66 2.24
CA GLU A 147 5.48 -9.01 3.10
C GLU A 147 5.31 -9.75 4.43
N ILE A 148 5.20 -11.09 4.40
CA ILE A 148 5.03 -11.95 5.58
C ILE A 148 6.18 -11.76 6.56
N VAL A 149 7.43 -11.91 6.12
CA VAL A 149 8.60 -11.85 7.01
C VAL A 149 8.87 -10.45 7.59
N SER A 150 8.26 -9.42 7.01
CA SER A 150 8.42 -8.03 7.44
C SER A 150 7.21 -7.46 8.21
N ALA A 151 6.13 -8.21 8.35
CA ALA A 151 4.93 -7.82 9.07
C ALA A 151 5.01 -8.12 10.58
N HIS A 152 4.08 -7.55 11.37
CA HIS A 152 3.85 -7.88 12.78
C HIS A 152 2.51 -8.60 12.97
N ARG A 153 1.52 -8.27 12.16
CA ARG A 153 0.22 -8.96 12.08
C ARG A 153 -0.19 -9.10 10.62
N ILE A 154 -0.84 -10.20 10.32
CA ILE A 154 -1.36 -10.50 8.97
C ILE A 154 -2.82 -10.88 9.08
N ASP A 155 -3.66 -10.23 8.28
CA ASP A 155 -5.07 -10.56 8.10
C ASP A 155 -5.30 -11.01 6.66
N MET A 156 -5.86 -12.21 6.47
CA MET A 156 -6.17 -12.76 5.17
C MET A 156 -7.67 -13.02 5.04
N LEU A 157 -8.28 -12.44 4.04
CA LEU A 157 -9.66 -12.71 3.63
C LEU A 157 -9.64 -13.33 2.25
N VAL A 158 -9.92 -14.62 2.14
CA VAL A 158 -9.85 -15.34 0.87
C VAL A 158 -11.04 -16.29 0.71
N SER A 159 -11.56 -16.38 -0.50
CA SER A 159 -12.73 -17.24 -0.76
C SER A 159 -12.39 -18.71 -0.56
N PHE A 160 -11.20 -19.14 -0.94
CA PHE A 160 -10.72 -20.50 -0.70
C PHE A 160 -9.20 -20.58 -0.56
N ILE A 161 -8.77 -21.64 0.09
CA ILE A 161 -7.35 -21.95 0.32
C ILE A 161 -7.05 -23.33 -0.25
N LYS A 162 -6.13 -23.39 -1.22
CA LYS A 162 -5.59 -24.63 -1.76
C LYS A 162 -4.23 -24.92 -1.14
N TRP A 163 -3.97 -26.19 -0.81
CA TRP A 163 -2.65 -26.60 -0.33
C TRP A 163 -1.56 -26.26 -1.33
N SER A 164 -1.85 -26.38 -2.63
CA SER A 164 -0.91 -26.05 -3.69
C SER A 164 -0.44 -24.58 -3.67
N GLY A 165 -1.26 -23.65 -3.21
CA GLY A 165 -0.88 -22.25 -3.04
C GLY A 165 -0.28 -21.99 -1.67
N LEU A 166 -0.90 -22.49 -0.60
CA LEU A 166 -0.44 -22.29 0.77
C LEU A 166 0.99 -22.76 0.97
N ARG A 167 1.35 -23.93 0.43
CA ARG A 167 2.71 -24.48 0.55
C ARG A 167 3.82 -23.58 0.01
N LEU A 168 3.49 -22.63 -0.89
CA LEU A 168 4.46 -21.70 -1.46
C LEU A 168 4.94 -20.65 -0.45
N ILE A 169 4.13 -20.36 0.56
CA ILE A 169 4.40 -19.33 1.58
C ILE A 169 4.41 -19.92 3.00
N MET A 170 4.35 -21.24 3.12
CA MET A 170 4.17 -21.92 4.41
C MET A 170 5.40 -21.80 5.33
N ASP A 171 6.58 -21.77 4.76
CA ASP A 171 7.81 -21.63 5.55
C ASP A 171 7.92 -20.23 6.15
N GLU A 172 7.60 -19.22 5.37
CA GLU A 172 7.55 -17.81 5.84
C GLU A 172 6.45 -17.60 6.88
N LEU A 173 5.27 -18.20 6.71
CA LEU A 173 4.20 -18.15 7.72
C LEU A 173 4.61 -18.84 9.02
N ARG A 174 5.33 -19.96 8.93
CA ARG A 174 5.84 -20.66 10.11
C ARG A 174 6.87 -19.82 10.85
N GLU A 175 7.85 -19.27 10.15
CA GLU A 175 8.84 -18.38 10.74
C GLU A 175 8.18 -17.15 11.37
N PHE A 176 7.27 -16.50 10.66
CA PHE A 176 6.53 -15.34 11.13
C PHE A 176 5.79 -15.61 12.45
N THR A 177 5.01 -16.70 12.51
CA THR A 177 4.20 -17.01 13.68
C THR A 177 5.06 -17.54 14.86
N GLN A 178 6.15 -18.24 14.60
CA GLN A 178 7.11 -18.66 15.62
C GLN A 178 7.85 -17.49 16.25
N ASN A 179 8.06 -16.42 15.49
CA ASN A 179 8.67 -15.17 15.96
C ASN A 179 7.65 -14.22 16.63
N GLY A 180 6.43 -14.70 16.93
CA GLY A 180 5.42 -13.95 17.66
C GLY A 180 4.44 -13.16 16.76
N GLY A 181 4.54 -13.28 15.45
CA GLY A 181 3.60 -12.67 14.51
C GLY A 181 2.19 -13.24 14.66
N GLU A 182 1.17 -12.38 14.53
CA GLU A 182 -0.25 -12.76 14.62
C GLU A 182 -0.83 -12.99 13.23
N LEU A 183 -1.44 -14.15 12.99
CA LEU A 183 -2.08 -14.52 11.75
C LEU A 183 -3.58 -14.75 11.93
N ARG A 184 -4.40 -13.99 11.22
CA ARG A 184 -5.86 -14.18 11.22
C ARG A 184 -6.34 -14.45 9.80
N ILE A 185 -7.19 -15.46 9.64
CA ILE A 185 -7.67 -15.89 8.32
C ILE A 185 -9.18 -16.04 8.34
N ILE A 186 -9.86 -15.45 7.36
CA ILE A 186 -11.26 -15.71 7.04
C ILE A 186 -11.32 -16.39 5.69
N THR A 187 -11.99 -17.54 5.63
CA THR A 187 -12.25 -18.27 4.39
C THR A 187 -13.67 -18.85 4.38
N THR A 188 -14.05 -19.58 3.34
CA THR A 188 -15.39 -20.19 3.24
C THR A 188 -15.31 -21.66 2.86
N SER A 189 -16.36 -22.40 3.26
CA SER A 189 -16.62 -23.78 2.84
C SER A 189 -17.33 -23.87 1.48
N TYR A 190 -17.59 -22.74 0.82
CA TYR A 190 -18.36 -22.71 -0.43
C TYR A 190 -17.76 -23.62 -1.50
N MET A 191 -18.61 -24.45 -2.10
CA MET A 191 -18.26 -25.47 -3.14
C MET A 191 -17.19 -26.50 -2.72
N GLY A 192 -16.86 -26.61 -1.44
CA GLY A 192 -15.74 -27.47 -1.00
C GLY A 192 -14.39 -27.07 -1.59
N ALA A 193 -14.25 -25.79 -1.98
CA ALA A 193 -13.07 -25.33 -2.68
C ALA A 193 -11.85 -25.16 -1.77
N THR A 194 -12.03 -25.00 -0.45
CA THR A 194 -10.94 -24.96 0.52
C THR A 194 -10.49 -26.38 0.87
N ASP A 195 -9.18 -26.63 0.78
CA ASP A 195 -8.59 -27.94 1.09
C ASP A 195 -8.52 -28.13 2.62
N ILE A 196 -9.01 -29.26 3.12
CA ILE A 196 -8.94 -29.61 4.54
C ILE A 196 -7.48 -29.62 5.02
N LYS A 197 -6.59 -30.20 4.24
CA LYS A 197 -5.13 -30.22 4.54
C LYS A 197 -4.57 -28.83 4.77
N ALA A 198 -4.99 -27.83 3.99
CA ALA A 198 -4.51 -26.47 4.15
C ALA A 198 -4.96 -25.87 5.50
N ILE A 199 -6.20 -26.14 5.92
CA ILE A 199 -6.70 -25.70 7.21
C ILE A 199 -5.99 -26.40 8.37
N GLU A 200 -5.73 -27.71 8.25
CA GLU A 200 -5.04 -28.48 9.28
C GLU A 200 -3.60 -27.98 9.49
N GLU A 201 -2.86 -27.72 8.41
CA GLU A 201 -1.50 -27.16 8.48
C GLU A 201 -1.47 -25.76 9.09
N LEU A 202 -2.39 -24.88 8.69
CA LEU A 202 -2.49 -23.54 9.27
C LEU A 202 -2.84 -23.56 10.76
N ARG A 203 -3.67 -24.49 11.21
CA ARG A 203 -4.04 -24.64 12.63
C ARG A 203 -2.88 -25.07 13.53
N GLN A 204 -1.82 -25.64 12.96
CA GLN A 204 -0.61 -26.02 13.70
C GLN A 204 0.33 -24.84 13.94
N LEU A 205 0.13 -23.72 13.25
CA LEU A 205 0.95 -22.52 13.44
C LEU A 205 0.59 -21.83 14.75
N PRO A 206 1.56 -21.43 15.58
CA PRO A 206 1.30 -20.62 16.76
C PRO A 206 0.70 -19.26 16.37
N ASN A 207 0.01 -18.62 17.30
CA ASN A 207 -0.61 -17.28 17.10
C ASN A 207 -1.50 -17.17 15.85
N THR A 208 -2.11 -18.30 15.43
CA THR A 208 -2.93 -18.35 14.22
C THR A 208 -4.39 -18.62 14.57
N GLN A 209 -5.28 -17.82 14.02
CA GLN A 209 -6.73 -17.95 14.16
C GLN A 209 -7.37 -18.05 12.78
N ILE A 210 -8.31 -19.00 12.63
CA ILE A 210 -9.00 -19.23 11.36
C ILE A 210 -10.51 -19.24 11.62
N LYS A 211 -11.24 -18.44 10.85
CA LYS A 211 -12.70 -18.45 10.80
C LYS A 211 -13.17 -18.94 9.44
N VAL A 212 -14.08 -19.89 9.43
CA VAL A 212 -14.64 -20.45 8.21
C VAL A 212 -16.12 -20.07 8.11
N SER A 213 -16.47 -19.32 7.07
CA SER A 213 -17.87 -19.01 6.77
C SER A 213 -18.55 -20.21 6.14
N TYR A 214 -19.64 -20.66 6.76
CA TYR A 214 -20.53 -21.73 6.25
C TYR A 214 -21.77 -21.18 5.56
N ASN A 215 -21.91 -19.84 5.47
CA ASN A 215 -23.02 -19.22 4.78
C ASN A 215 -22.79 -19.24 3.26
N THR A 216 -23.28 -20.30 2.61
CA THR A 216 -23.13 -20.48 1.17
C THR A 216 -24.36 -20.06 0.36
N LYS A 217 -25.46 -19.66 1.04
CA LYS A 217 -26.76 -19.40 0.40
C LYS A 217 -27.09 -17.93 0.25
N THR A 218 -26.86 -17.11 1.26
CA THR A 218 -27.28 -15.71 1.29
C THR A 218 -26.16 -14.73 1.00
N THR A 219 -25.01 -14.91 1.60
CA THR A 219 -23.84 -14.01 1.41
C THR A 219 -22.64 -14.85 1.03
N ARG A 220 -22.24 -14.77 -0.24
CA ARG A 220 -21.06 -15.47 -0.72
C ARG A 220 -19.82 -14.63 -0.42
N LEU A 221 -18.93 -15.13 0.43
CA LEU A 221 -17.63 -14.55 0.61
C LEU A 221 -16.81 -14.78 -0.68
N HIS A 222 -16.61 -13.74 -1.46
CA HIS A 222 -15.81 -13.77 -2.70
C HIS A 222 -14.67 -12.74 -2.72
N ALA A 223 -14.50 -11.99 -1.63
CA ALA A 223 -13.40 -11.06 -1.48
C ALA A 223 -12.06 -11.80 -1.33
N LYS A 224 -10.98 -11.18 -1.82
CA LYS A 224 -9.62 -11.60 -1.61
C LYS A 224 -8.82 -10.37 -1.20
N ALA A 225 -8.36 -10.40 0.04
CA ALA A 225 -7.52 -9.34 0.60
C ALA A 225 -6.45 -9.95 1.52
N TYR A 226 -5.25 -9.45 1.41
CA TYR A 226 -4.11 -9.80 2.26
C TYR A 226 -3.61 -8.50 2.87
N ILE A 227 -3.64 -8.36 4.19
CA ILE A 227 -3.28 -7.14 4.89
C ILE A 227 -2.07 -7.42 5.78
N PHE A 228 -1.02 -6.65 5.62
CA PHE A 228 0.25 -6.78 6.34
C PHE A 228 0.47 -5.53 7.18
N TYR A 229 0.28 -5.65 8.48
CA TYR A 229 0.44 -4.54 9.41
C TYR A 229 1.88 -4.44 9.89
N ARG A 230 2.36 -3.21 10.01
CA ARG A 230 3.67 -2.88 10.57
C ARG A 230 3.52 -1.79 11.63
N GLU A 231 4.16 -1.99 12.78
CA GLU A 231 4.19 -0.99 13.87
C GLU A 231 4.79 0.36 13.41
N THR A 232 5.61 0.32 12.37
CA THR A 232 6.20 1.51 11.74
C THR A 232 5.18 2.37 10.96
N GLY A 233 3.92 1.90 10.83
CA GLY A 233 2.88 2.58 10.07
C GLY A 233 2.90 2.32 8.55
N PHE A 234 3.82 1.50 8.05
CA PHE A 234 3.88 1.10 6.64
C PHE A 234 3.03 -0.14 6.35
N THR A 235 1.74 -0.06 6.70
CA THR A 235 0.76 -1.13 6.40
C THR A 235 0.49 -1.19 4.91
N THR A 236 0.47 -2.42 4.37
CA THR A 236 0.16 -2.71 2.97
C THR A 236 -1.02 -3.68 2.88
N ALA A 237 -1.81 -3.57 1.83
CA ALA A 237 -2.88 -4.52 1.54
C ALA A 237 -2.90 -4.86 0.05
N TYR A 238 -3.12 -6.12 -0.27
CA TYR A 238 -3.36 -6.59 -1.64
C TYR A 238 -4.83 -6.94 -1.77
N VAL A 239 -5.53 -6.32 -2.71
CA VAL A 239 -6.95 -6.56 -2.98
C VAL A 239 -7.12 -6.86 -4.46
N GLY A 240 -7.74 -7.99 -4.78
CA GLY A 240 -7.90 -8.37 -6.18
C GLY A 240 -8.59 -9.70 -6.38
N SER A 241 -8.18 -10.41 -7.42
CA SER A 241 -8.77 -11.68 -7.82
C SER A 241 -8.10 -12.92 -7.23
N SER A 242 -6.87 -12.80 -6.69
CA SER A 242 -6.05 -13.93 -6.25
C SER A 242 -6.52 -14.60 -4.97
N ASN A 243 -6.98 -15.83 -5.08
CA ASN A 243 -7.12 -16.73 -3.93
C ASN A 243 -5.77 -17.38 -3.57
N LEU A 244 -5.69 -18.02 -2.41
CA LEU A 244 -4.51 -18.75 -2.00
C LEU A 244 -4.42 -20.10 -2.74
N SER A 245 -4.03 -20.04 -4.02
CA SER A 245 -3.86 -21.20 -4.91
C SER A 245 -2.60 -21.02 -5.75
N ASN A 246 -1.99 -22.13 -6.21
CA ASN A 246 -0.76 -22.06 -7.00
C ASN A 246 -0.97 -21.22 -8.27
N ALA A 247 -2.00 -21.50 -9.05
CA ALA A 247 -2.26 -20.76 -10.28
C ALA A 247 -2.41 -19.25 -10.05
N ALA A 248 -3.17 -18.85 -9.02
CA ALA A 248 -3.38 -17.44 -8.70
C ALA A 248 -2.11 -16.71 -8.23
N LEU A 249 -1.19 -17.43 -7.58
CA LEU A 249 0.02 -16.81 -7.02
C LEU A 249 1.24 -16.85 -7.96
N THR A 250 1.22 -17.69 -9.00
CA THR A 250 2.41 -17.90 -9.85
C THR A 250 2.19 -17.53 -11.32
N SER A 251 1.27 -18.19 -12.00
CA SER A 251 1.13 -18.15 -13.46
C SER A 251 -0.24 -17.69 -13.96
N GLY A 252 -1.20 -17.50 -13.06
CA GLY A 252 -2.54 -17.00 -13.41
C GLY A 252 -2.48 -15.52 -13.78
N LEU A 253 -3.30 -15.14 -14.78
CA LEU A 253 -3.53 -13.72 -15.10
C LEU A 253 -4.48 -13.14 -14.05
N GLU A 254 -3.94 -12.76 -12.92
CA GLU A 254 -4.67 -12.21 -11.77
C GLU A 254 -4.32 -10.74 -11.60
N TRP A 255 -5.34 -9.94 -11.36
CA TRP A 255 -5.12 -8.53 -11.07
C TRP A 255 -5.27 -8.27 -9.58
N ASN A 256 -4.21 -7.72 -8.98
CA ASN A 256 -4.18 -7.35 -7.57
C ASN A 256 -3.62 -5.95 -7.41
N THR A 257 -4.37 -5.09 -6.74
CA THR A 257 -3.89 -3.76 -6.36
C THR A 257 -3.21 -3.87 -5.00
N LYS A 258 -1.93 -3.50 -4.93
CA LYS A 258 -1.25 -3.20 -3.68
C LYS A 258 -1.61 -1.78 -3.27
N VAL A 259 -2.25 -1.63 -2.13
CA VAL A 259 -2.58 -0.35 -1.52
C VAL A 259 -1.67 -0.16 -0.30
N THR A 260 -1.15 1.04 -0.09
CA THR A 260 -0.29 1.32 1.06
C THR A 260 -0.88 2.41 1.94
N LYS A 261 -0.64 2.32 3.26
CA LYS A 261 -1.14 3.29 4.24
C LYS A 261 -0.55 4.68 4.02
N ARG A 262 0.67 4.76 3.46
CA ARG A 262 1.32 6.04 3.18
C ARG A 262 0.71 6.78 2.01
N ASP A 263 0.25 6.04 1.02
CA ASP A 263 -0.31 6.58 -0.22
C ASP A 263 -1.83 6.81 -0.10
N LEU A 264 -2.57 5.78 0.37
CA LEU A 264 -4.03 5.79 0.47
C LEU A 264 -4.49 5.40 1.89
N PRO A 265 -4.27 6.26 2.89
CA PRO A 265 -4.55 5.93 4.30
C PRO A 265 -6.01 5.57 4.56
N GLU A 266 -6.95 6.33 4.01
CA GLU A 266 -8.39 6.09 4.20
C GLU A 266 -8.84 4.75 3.59
N THR A 267 -8.23 4.35 2.47
CA THR A 267 -8.52 3.07 1.82
C THR A 267 -8.05 1.90 2.68
N ILE A 268 -6.83 1.96 3.22
CA ILE A 268 -6.32 0.94 4.15
C ILE A 268 -7.18 0.86 5.40
N ASP A 269 -7.59 1.99 5.99
CA ASP A 269 -8.45 2.01 7.17
C ASP A 269 -9.82 1.36 6.89
N LYS A 270 -10.39 1.63 5.72
CA LYS A 270 -11.64 0.99 5.29
C LYS A 270 -11.48 -0.51 5.06
N ILE A 271 -10.38 -0.96 4.45
CA ILE A 271 -10.10 -2.39 4.26
C ILE A 271 -9.97 -3.08 5.63
N ALA A 272 -9.18 -2.51 6.55
CA ALA A 272 -8.98 -3.04 7.89
C ALA A 272 -10.29 -3.09 8.69
N ALA A 273 -11.08 -2.01 8.71
CA ALA A 273 -12.38 -1.96 9.38
C ALA A 273 -13.37 -2.97 8.78
N THR A 274 -13.34 -3.20 7.46
CA THR A 274 -14.18 -4.20 6.81
C THR A 274 -13.78 -5.62 7.22
N PHE A 275 -12.46 -5.90 7.31
CA PHE A 275 -11.99 -7.17 7.83
C PHE A 275 -12.47 -7.41 9.26
N GLU A 276 -12.33 -6.42 10.17
CA GLU A 276 -12.82 -6.51 11.54
C GLU A 276 -14.34 -6.75 11.62
N TYR A 277 -15.11 -6.15 10.74
CA TYR A 277 -16.56 -6.37 10.67
C TYR A 277 -16.91 -7.81 10.29
N TYR A 278 -16.10 -8.46 9.45
CA TYR A 278 -16.29 -9.86 9.07
C TYR A 278 -15.72 -10.84 10.11
N TRP A 279 -14.74 -10.36 10.89
CA TRP A 279 -14.09 -11.14 11.95
C TRP A 279 -15.02 -11.35 13.16
#